data_23a7bbb66b99c69d2549656bdaea91ea
#
_entry.id   23a7bbb66b99c69d2549656bdaea91ea
#
_cell.length_a   1.000
_cell.length_b   1.000
_cell.length_c   1.000
_cell.angle_alpha   90.00
_cell.angle_beta   90.00
_cell.angle_gamma   90.00
#
_symmetry.space_group_name_H-M   'P 1'
#
loop_
_entity.id
_entity.type
_entity.pdbx_description
1 polymer ?
#
loop_
_entity_poly.entity_id
_entity_poly.type
_entity_poly.pdbx_seq_one_letter_code
_entity_poly.pdbx_strand_id
1 'polypeptide(L)'
;MGHTRIQARAATKHIFVSGGVASSLGKGLTASSLGQLLTARGLRVTMQKLDPYLNVDPGTMNPFQHGEVFVTEDGAETDLDVGHYERFLDRELSRDANVTTGQVYSSVIAKERRGEYLGDTVQVIPHITDEIKARILAMRGPDLQGQEPDVVITEIGGTVGDIESQPFLEAARQIRHDIGRDNVFFLHVSLVPYLAPSGELKTKPTQHSVAALRSIGIQPDALILRCDREVPAGLKNKIALMCDVDADACISTPDAPSIYDIPKVLHREALDAYVVRKLGLPFRDVDWTIWGDLLDRVHAPRETVEVALVGKYVDLPDAYLSVTEALRAGGFAHRAKVSLRWVQSDDCATPAGAQAALRDVDAVLIPGGFGIRGIEGKVGAIHYARTRGLPLLGLCLGLQCMVIEAARSVGLTDANSAEFEPETEHPVISTMADQEQAVAGEADLGGTMRLGAYPAVLEKGSVVARAYQATEVSERHRHRYEVNNAYRDKIAAGGLRFSGTSPDGHLVEFVELPADIHPFFVGTQAHPELKSRPTRPHPLFSELIAAALRYKLAERLPVDIPGEEELAGTSERVS
;
A
#
# COMPACT_ATOMS: atom_id res chain seq x y z
N MET A 1 14.92 -35.67 -38.41
CA MET A 1 15.26 -35.32 -37.00
C MET A 1 15.31 -33.82 -36.90
N GLY A 2 14.22 -33.18 -36.47
CA GLY A 2 14.12 -31.75 -36.32
C GLY A 2 14.78 -31.33 -35.00
N HIS A 3 15.92 -30.70 -35.07
CA HIS A 3 16.51 -30.01 -33.91
C HIS A 3 15.66 -28.76 -33.65
N THR A 4 14.74 -28.85 -32.69
CA THR A 4 14.14 -27.67 -32.06
C THR A 4 15.29 -26.92 -31.37
N ARG A 5 15.79 -25.84 -31.98
CA ARG A 5 16.68 -24.88 -31.32
C ARG A 5 15.91 -24.32 -30.13
N ILE A 6 16.21 -24.78 -28.92
CA ILE A 6 15.89 -24.06 -27.71
C ILE A 6 16.65 -22.73 -27.87
N GLN A 7 15.92 -21.65 -28.22
CA GLN A 7 16.47 -20.31 -28.15
C GLN A 7 16.88 -20.08 -26.70
N ALA A 8 18.19 -19.92 -26.48
CA ALA A 8 18.70 -19.52 -25.19
C ALA A 8 17.99 -18.22 -24.79
N ARG A 9 17.27 -18.24 -23.68
CA ARG A 9 16.53 -17.09 -23.17
C ARG A 9 17.55 -15.95 -22.93
N ALA A 10 17.17 -14.72 -23.29
CA ALA A 10 17.98 -13.54 -22.98
C ALA A 10 18.16 -13.43 -21.46
N ALA A 11 19.35 -13.04 -21.02
CA ALA A 11 19.65 -12.85 -19.59
C ALA A 11 18.74 -11.76 -19.00
N THR A 12 18.24 -12.00 -17.78
CA THR A 12 17.45 -11.02 -17.01
C THR A 12 18.25 -9.72 -16.87
N LYS A 13 17.63 -8.58 -17.15
CA LYS A 13 18.21 -7.24 -17.06
C LYS A 13 17.95 -6.62 -15.68
N HIS A 14 18.87 -5.80 -15.20
CA HIS A 14 18.76 -5.10 -13.92
C HIS A 14 18.73 -3.58 -14.13
N ILE A 15 17.76 -2.92 -13.52
CA ILE A 15 17.66 -1.47 -13.47
C ILE A 15 17.79 -1.05 -12.01
N PHE A 16 18.84 -0.28 -11.69
CA PHE A 16 19.02 0.29 -10.36
C PHE A 16 18.52 1.73 -10.34
N VAL A 17 17.61 2.03 -9.42
CA VAL A 17 17.05 3.37 -9.23
C VAL A 17 17.65 3.96 -7.96
N SER A 18 18.46 4.99 -8.09
CA SER A 18 19.05 5.74 -6.98
C SER A 18 18.51 7.17 -6.93
N GLY A 19 18.68 7.86 -5.82
CA GLY A 19 18.26 9.26 -5.70
C GLY A 19 19.27 10.09 -4.93
N GLY A 20 19.25 11.39 -5.19
CA GLY A 20 20.10 12.34 -4.50
C GLY A 20 19.44 13.68 -4.29
N VAL A 21 20.11 14.58 -3.58
CA VAL A 21 19.67 15.92 -3.17
C VAL A 21 18.75 15.90 -1.94
N ALA A 22 17.65 15.14 -1.95
CA ALA A 22 16.71 15.08 -0.84
C ALA A 22 15.99 13.72 -0.81
N SER A 23 15.41 13.38 0.34
CA SER A 23 14.46 12.29 0.48
C SER A 23 13.11 12.63 -0.20
N SER A 24 12.23 11.65 -0.35
CA SER A 24 10.86 11.83 -0.88
C SER A 24 10.78 12.46 -2.28
N LEU A 25 11.81 12.27 -3.11
CA LEU A 25 11.81 12.73 -4.52
C LEU A 25 10.96 11.87 -5.45
N GLY A 26 10.35 10.80 -4.95
CA GLY A 26 9.53 9.89 -5.75
C GLY A 26 10.34 8.83 -6.51
N LYS A 27 11.42 8.30 -5.91
CA LYS A 27 12.17 7.15 -6.46
C LYS A 27 11.24 5.96 -6.69
N GLY A 28 10.48 5.55 -5.66
CA GLY A 28 9.54 4.43 -5.73
C GLY A 28 8.47 4.63 -6.80
N LEU A 29 7.91 5.81 -6.88
CA LEU A 29 6.92 6.16 -7.90
C LEU A 29 7.52 6.14 -9.32
N THR A 30 8.74 6.64 -9.49
CA THR A 30 9.47 6.59 -10.78
C THR A 30 9.76 5.14 -11.17
N ALA A 31 10.26 4.33 -10.24
CA ALA A 31 10.57 2.93 -10.44
C ALA A 31 9.32 2.11 -10.80
N SER A 32 8.23 2.30 -10.05
CA SER A 32 6.92 1.65 -10.30
C SER A 32 6.34 2.03 -11.65
N SER A 33 6.41 3.33 -12.01
CA SER A 33 5.91 3.85 -13.28
C SER A 33 6.70 3.31 -14.48
N LEU A 34 8.03 3.20 -14.35
CA LEU A 34 8.85 2.55 -15.36
C LEU A 34 8.52 1.05 -15.44
N GLY A 35 8.34 0.39 -14.30
CA GLY A 35 7.93 -1.01 -14.22
C GLY A 35 6.61 -1.26 -14.95
N GLN A 36 5.62 -0.41 -14.72
CA GLN A 36 4.33 -0.45 -15.41
C GLN A 36 4.48 -0.30 -16.95
N LEU A 37 5.29 0.67 -17.40
CA LEU A 37 5.54 0.89 -18.83
C LEU A 37 6.21 -0.32 -19.49
N LEU A 38 7.20 -0.92 -18.84
CA LEU A 38 7.86 -2.12 -19.34
C LEU A 38 6.92 -3.32 -19.37
N THR A 39 6.03 -3.43 -18.37
CA THR A 39 4.97 -4.45 -18.33
C THR A 39 3.97 -4.24 -19.48
N ALA A 40 3.56 -2.99 -19.72
CA ALA A 40 2.67 -2.64 -20.83
C ALA A 40 3.33 -2.85 -22.21
N ARG A 41 4.65 -2.95 -22.29
CA ARG A 41 5.40 -3.41 -23.47
C ARG A 41 5.50 -4.93 -23.56
N GLY A 42 4.84 -5.68 -22.66
CA GLY A 42 4.81 -7.14 -22.63
C GLY A 42 6.08 -7.78 -22.07
N LEU A 43 6.84 -7.05 -21.24
CA LEU A 43 7.96 -7.61 -20.46
C LEU A 43 7.48 -8.07 -19.10
N ARG A 44 8.09 -9.11 -18.55
CA ARG A 44 7.86 -9.55 -17.17
C ARG A 44 8.81 -8.76 -16.26
N VAL A 45 8.23 -7.98 -15.39
CA VAL A 45 8.97 -7.10 -14.48
C VAL A 45 8.71 -7.54 -13.04
N THR A 46 9.77 -7.58 -12.23
CA THR A 46 9.69 -7.64 -10.77
C THR A 46 10.46 -6.49 -10.14
N MET A 47 10.15 -6.16 -8.89
CA MET A 47 10.76 -5.02 -8.23
C MET A 47 11.28 -5.40 -6.84
N GLN A 48 12.33 -4.68 -6.40
CA GLN A 48 12.95 -4.86 -5.10
C GLN A 48 13.30 -3.51 -4.49
N LYS A 49 13.10 -3.40 -3.17
CA LYS A 49 13.51 -2.27 -2.33
C LYS A 49 14.73 -2.65 -1.50
N LEU A 50 15.75 -1.81 -1.48
CA LEU A 50 16.88 -1.91 -0.56
C LEU A 50 16.80 -0.76 0.45
N ASP A 51 16.58 -1.07 1.72
CA ASP A 51 16.44 -0.07 2.77
C ASP A 51 17.67 0.01 3.67
N PRO A 52 18.26 1.20 3.83
CA PRO A 52 19.54 1.37 4.53
C PRO A 52 19.43 1.38 6.06
N TYR A 53 18.22 1.25 6.64
CA TYR A 53 18.07 1.22 8.09
C TYR A 53 18.48 -0.14 8.72
N LEU A 54 18.86 -0.10 10.01
CA LEU A 54 19.32 -1.28 10.77
C LEU A 54 18.21 -2.17 11.31
N ASN A 55 16.94 -1.78 11.20
CA ASN A 55 15.86 -2.65 11.57
C ASN A 55 15.82 -3.86 10.63
N VAL A 56 15.52 -5.03 11.18
CA VAL A 56 15.39 -6.26 10.38
C VAL A 56 14.19 -6.16 9.44
N ASP A 57 13.10 -5.59 9.96
CA ASP A 57 11.88 -5.25 9.21
C ASP A 57 11.22 -4.02 9.84
N PRO A 58 10.23 -3.39 9.19
CA PRO A 58 9.53 -2.23 9.72
C PRO A 58 8.44 -2.57 10.75
N GLY A 59 8.21 -3.84 11.08
CA GLY A 59 7.09 -4.31 11.91
C GLY A 59 7.03 -3.70 13.31
N THR A 60 8.19 -3.33 13.88
CA THR A 60 8.30 -2.68 15.19
C THR A 60 8.49 -1.17 15.11
N MET A 61 8.51 -0.59 13.92
CA MET A 61 8.72 0.85 13.73
C MET A 61 7.45 1.65 14.05
N ASN A 62 7.66 2.89 14.49
CA ASN A 62 6.56 3.81 14.72
C ASN A 62 5.97 4.31 13.38
N PRO A 63 4.66 4.14 13.12
CA PRO A 63 4.03 4.62 11.89
C PRO A 63 4.20 6.14 11.64
N PHE A 64 4.35 6.94 12.68
CA PHE A 64 4.62 8.38 12.53
C PHE A 64 6.01 8.71 11.93
N GLN A 65 6.94 7.76 11.99
CA GLN A 65 8.29 7.96 11.46
C GLN A 65 8.49 7.27 10.12
N HIS A 66 7.79 6.15 9.88
CA HIS A 66 8.05 5.26 8.75
C HIS A 66 6.87 5.12 7.77
N GLY A 67 5.67 5.56 8.16
CA GLY A 67 4.45 5.29 7.41
C GLY A 67 3.86 3.90 7.71
N GLU A 68 3.04 3.38 6.80
CA GLU A 68 2.44 2.05 6.97
C GLU A 68 3.47 0.93 6.81
N VAL A 69 3.20 -0.19 7.48
CA VAL A 69 3.90 -1.45 7.23
C VAL A 69 3.09 -2.24 6.21
N PHE A 70 3.68 -2.47 5.05
CA PHE A 70 3.05 -3.28 4.01
C PHE A 70 3.39 -4.76 4.22
N VAL A 71 2.39 -5.65 4.11
CA VAL A 71 2.60 -7.10 4.28
C VAL A 71 2.42 -7.81 2.95
N THR A 72 3.42 -8.61 2.57
CA THR A 72 3.40 -9.41 1.33
C THR A 72 2.53 -10.66 1.48
N GLU A 73 2.25 -11.35 0.36
CA GLU A 73 1.45 -12.58 0.34
C GLU A 73 2.06 -13.69 1.23
N ASP A 74 3.38 -13.81 1.26
CA ASP A 74 4.15 -14.78 2.05
C ASP A 74 4.51 -14.29 3.47
N GLY A 75 3.90 -13.20 3.93
CA GLY A 75 3.92 -12.74 5.31
C GLY A 75 5.15 -11.94 5.73
N ALA A 76 5.86 -11.31 4.82
CA ALA A 76 6.90 -10.37 5.21
C ALA A 76 6.32 -8.98 5.51
N GLU A 77 6.76 -8.37 6.60
CA GLU A 77 6.55 -6.95 6.90
C GLU A 77 7.58 -6.14 6.12
N THR A 78 7.13 -5.21 5.28
CA THR A 78 7.97 -4.49 4.33
C THR A 78 7.69 -2.99 4.34
N ASP A 79 8.58 -2.24 3.69
CA ASP A 79 8.41 -0.83 3.41
C ASP A 79 7.17 -0.56 2.52
N LEU A 80 6.53 0.60 2.71
CA LEU A 80 5.33 1.02 1.98
C LEU A 80 5.53 1.11 0.45
N ASP A 81 6.77 1.31 -0.02
CA ASP A 81 7.08 1.36 -1.45
C ASP A 81 6.78 0.03 -2.15
N VAL A 82 6.88 -1.11 -1.45
CA VAL A 82 6.50 -2.42 -1.99
C VAL A 82 5.02 -2.44 -2.38
N GLY A 83 4.16 -1.76 -1.61
CA GLY A 83 2.76 -1.54 -1.97
C GLY A 83 2.59 -0.75 -3.27
N HIS A 84 3.40 0.28 -3.51
CA HIS A 84 3.41 1.00 -4.79
C HIS A 84 3.82 0.07 -5.94
N TYR A 85 4.84 -0.76 -5.75
CA TYR A 85 5.28 -1.71 -6.78
C TYR A 85 4.15 -2.67 -7.16
N GLU A 86 3.49 -3.29 -6.19
CA GLU A 86 2.38 -4.19 -6.43
C GLU A 86 1.20 -3.50 -7.12
N ARG A 87 0.87 -2.26 -6.73
CA ARG A 87 -0.24 -1.49 -7.34
C ARG A 87 0.03 -1.13 -8.80
N PHE A 88 1.27 -0.79 -9.15
CA PHE A 88 1.62 -0.39 -10.52
C PHE A 88 1.85 -1.58 -11.44
N LEU A 89 2.43 -2.68 -10.93
CA LEU A 89 2.67 -3.90 -11.70
C LEU A 89 1.44 -4.82 -11.80
N ASP A 90 0.42 -4.60 -10.96
CA ASP A 90 -0.71 -5.52 -10.71
C ASP A 90 -0.22 -6.97 -10.46
N ARG A 91 0.79 -7.10 -9.60
CA ARG A 91 1.41 -8.37 -9.20
C ARG A 91 1.62 -8.41 -7.69
N GLU A 92 1.65 -9.61 -7.17
CA GLU A 92 2.00 -9.89 -5.78
C GLU A 92 3.50 -10.16 -5.70
N LEU A 93 4.17 -9.50 -4.77
CA LEU A 93 5.60 -9.66 -4.51
C LEU A 93 5.83 -10.51 -3.25
N SER A 94 6.99 -11.16 -3.20
CA SER A 94 7.43 -11.98 -2.06
C SER A 94 8.29 -11.15 -1.08
N ARG A 95 8.66 -11.78 0.04
CA ARG A 95 9.61 -11.23 1.02
C ARG A 95 10.93 -10.76 0.41
N ASP A 96 11.35 -11.38 -0.69
CA ASP A 96 12.59 -11.00 -1.37
C ASP A 96 12.51 -9.60 -2.02
N ALA A 97 11.31 -9.04 -2.12
CA ALA A 97 11.10 -7.68 -2.64
C ALA A 97 11.58 -6.58 -1.68
N ASN A 98 11.87 -6.89 -0.42
CA ASN A 98 12.40 -5.90 0.53
C ASN A 98 13.63 -6.46 1.27
N VAL A 99 14.73 -5.75 1.16
CA VAL A 99 16.01 -6.08 1.81
C VAL A 99 16.46 -4.92 2.66
N THR A 100 16.67 -5.15 3.96
CA THR A 100 17.16 -4.13 4.90
C THR A 100 18.63 -4.36 5.24
N THR A 101 19.31 -3.30 5.66
CA THR A 101 20.67 -3.43 6.23
C THR A 101 20.67 -4.40 7.41
N GLY A 102 19.66 -4.36 8.28
CA GLY A 102 19.53 -5.26 9.42
C GLY A 102 19.50 -6.72 9.02
N GLN A 103 18.72 -7.09 8.00
CA GLN A 103 18.67 -8.47 7.47
C GLN A 103 20.03 -8.91 6.93
N VAL A 104 20.71 -8.06 6.16
CA VAL A 104 22.01 -8.37 5.56
C VAL A 104 23.05 -8.61 6.63
N TYR A 105 23.20 -7.67 7.58
CA TYR A 105 24.19 -7.79 8.65
C TYR A 105 23.90 -8.96 9.59
N SER A 106 22.66 -9.19 9.96
CA SER A 106 22.27 -10.34 10.78
C SER A 106 22.62 -11.66 10.10
N SER A 107 22.39 -11.78 8.78
CA SER A 107 22.75 -12.97 7.99
C SER A 107 24.26 -13.21 8.01
N VAL A 108 25.05 -12.18 7.72
CA VAL A 108 26.52 -12.29 7.68
C VAL A 108 27.11 -12.59 9.06
N ILE A 109 26.63 -11.93 10.12
CA ILE A 109 27.05 -12.20 11.51
C ILE A 109 26.68 -13.63 11.92
N ALA A 110 25.48 -14.10 11.59
CA ALA A 110 25.09 -15.47 11.87
C ALA A 110 25.97 -16.50 11.15
N LYS A 111 26.34 -16.26 9.89
CA LYS A 111 27.29 -17.11 9.13
C LYS A 111 28.68 -17.12 9.76
N GLU A 112 29.18 -15.95 10.19
CA GLU A 112 30.46 -15.82 10.91
C GLU A 112 30.44 -16.64 12.20
N ARG A 113 29.41 -16.51 13.03
CA ARG A 113 29.27 -17.26 14.29
C ARG A 113 29.19 -18.77 14.10
N ARG A 114 28.70 -19.25 12.95
CA ARG A 114 28.72 -20.68 12.59
C ARG A 114 30.03 -21.14 11.94
N GLY A 115 31.02 -20.24 11.76
CA GLY A 115 32.32 -20.57 11.15
C GLY A 115 32.30 -20.78 9.64
N GLU A 116 31.28 -20.30 8.94
CA GLU A 116 31.14 -20.50 7.48
C GLU A 116 32.21 -19.78 6.65
N TYR A 117 32.88 -18.79 7.23
CA TYR A 117 33.98 -18.06 6.59
C TYR A 117 35.39 -18.64 6.91
N LEU A 118 35.46 -19.83 7.52
CA LEU A 118 36.66 -20.62 7.71
C LEU A 118 37.83 -19.87 8.39
N GLY A 119 37.55 -18.85 9.20
CA GLY A 119 38.55 -18.04 9.91
C GLY A 119 39.00 -16.78 9.17
N ASP A 120 38.43 -16.47 8.02
CA ASP A 120 38.70 -15.22 7.31
C ASP A 120 38.21 -14.01 8.13
N THR A 121 38.91 -12.87 7.95
CA THR A 121 38.44 -11.60 8.51
C THR A 121 37.22 -11.11 7.72
N VAL A 122 36.05 -11.11 8.36
CA VAL A 122 34.79 -10.68 7.74
C VAL A 122 34.73 -9.15 7.68
N GLN A 123 34.52 -8.61 6.47
CA GLN A 123 34.52 -7.17 6.18
C GLN A 123 33.27 -6.77 5.37
N VAL A 124 33.02 -5.46 5.27
CA VAL A 124 31.93 -4.95 4.41
C VAL A 124 32.14 -5.40 2.96
N ILE A 125 33.35 -5.24 2.43
CA ILE A 125 33.76 -5.80 1.16
C ILE A 125 34.73 -6.96 1.44
N PRO A 126 34.44 -8.19 0.99
CA PRO A 126 33.36 -8.57 0.09
C PRO A 126 32.10 -9.08 0.79
N HIS A 127 32.11 -9.40 2.09
CA HIS A 127 31.10 -10.28 2.72
C HIS A 127 29.70 -9.66 2.78
N ILE A 128 29.57 -8.39 3.17
CA ILE A 128 28.28 -7.66 3.16
C ILE A 128 27.83 -7.40 1.72
N THR A 129 28.75 -6.96 0.85
CA THR A 129 28.41 -6.71 -0.56
C THR A 129 28.02 -7.98 -1.30
N ASP A 130 28.63 -9.13 -1.01
CA ASP A 130 28.27 -10.42 -1.62
C ASP A 130 26.89 -10.89 -1.15
N GLU A 131 26.55 -10.72 0.14
CA GLU A 131 25.20 -11.00 0.65
C GLU A 131 24.14 -10.12 -0.04
N ILE A 132 24.41 -8.82 -0.19
CA ILE A 132 23.52 -7.90 -0.91
C ILE A 132 23.37 -8.34 -2.37
N LYS A 133 24.47 -8.63 -3.06
CA LYS A 133 24.44 -9.10 -4.46
C LYS A 133 23.65 -10.40 -4.61
N ALA A 134 23.84 -11.34 -3.68
CA ALA A 134 23.10 -12.61 -3.69
C ALA A 134 21.58 -12.38 -3.62
N ARG A 135 21.12 -11.47 -2.74
CA ARG A 135 19.70 -11.11 -2.61
C ARG A 135 19.15 -10.40 -3.84
N ILE A 136 19.91 -9.49 -4.45
CA ILE A 136 19.51 -8.83 -5.70
C ILE A 136 19.40 -9.85 -6.84
N LEU A 137 20.38 -10.73 -6.97
CA LEU A 137 20.41 -11.72 -8.04
C LEU A 137 19.38 -12.84 -7.85
N ALA A 138 18.94 -13.12 -6.62
CA ALA A 138 17.85 -14.06 -6.33
C ALA A 138 16.54 -13.63 -6.98
N MET A 139 16.30 -12.32 -7.17
CA MET A 139 15.12 -11.79 -7.87
C MET A 139 14.99 -12.21 -9.35
N ARG A 140 15.99 -12.88 -9.91
CA ARG A 140 15.93 -13.48 -11.26
C ARG A 140 15.14 -14.80 -11.28
N GLY A 141 14.96 -15.40 -10.10
CA GLY A 141 14.20 -16.63 -9.95
C GLY A 141 12.72 -16.46 -10.30
N PRO A 142 11.98 -17.56 -10.31
CA PRO A 142 10.54 -17.51 -10.53
C PRO A 142 9.85 -16.76 -9.40
N ASP A 143 8.88 -15.91 -9.77
CA ASP A 143 7.99 -15.22 -8.85
C ASP A 143 6.96 -16.16 -8.20
N LEU A 144 6.05 -15.62 -7.38
CA LEU A 144 4.98 -16.42 -6.74
C LEU A 144 4.06 -17.12 -7.74
N GLN A 145 4.05 -16.68 -9.01
CA GLN A 145 3.31 -17.31 -10.11
C GLN A 145 4.17 -18.28 -10.93
N GLY A 146 5.40 -18.56 -10.52
CA GLY A 146 6.33 -19.46 -11.21
C GLY A 146 6.96 -18.88 -12.48
N GLN A 147 6.92 -17.55 -12.66
CA GLN A 147 7.44 -16.88 -13.86
C GLN A 147 8.76 -16.17 -13.56
N GLU A 148 9.78 -16.43 -14.37
CA GLU A 148 11.03 -15.71 -14.27
C GLU A 148 10.92 -14.32 -14.95
N PRO A 149 11.45 -13.24 -14.35
CA PRO A 149 11.38 -11.89 -14.91
C PRO A 149 12.35 -11.68 -16.09
N ASP A 150 11.97 -10.80 -17.01
CA ASP A 150 12.84 -10.28 -18.06
C ASP A 150 13.64 -9.08 -17.50
N VAL A 151 13.06 -8.34 -16.55
CA VAL A 151 13.65 -7.16 -15.93
C VAL A 151 13.42 -7.18 -14.41
N VAL A 152 14.48 -6.92 -13.65
CA VAL A 152 14.44 -6.62 -12.20
C VAL A 152 14.71 -5.13 -12.02
N ILE A 153 13.79 -4.40 -11.37
CA ILE A 153 14.02 -3.00 -10.98
C ILE A 153 14.31 -2.98 -9.48
N THR A 154 15.50 -2.55 -9.10
CA THR A 154 15.92 -2.44 -7.71
C THR A 154 16.04 -0.97 -7.31
N GLU A 155 15.18 -0.53 -6.39
CA GLU A 155 15.25 0.80 -5.81
C GLU A 155 16.21 0.81 -4.62
N ILE A 156 17.20 1.72 -4.66
CA ILE A 156 18.15 1.91 -3.56
C ILE A 156 17.63 3.03 -2.67
N GLY A 157 17.25 2.68 -1.43
CA GLY A 157 16.81 3.60 -0.40
C GLY A 157 17.90 4.57 0.05
N GLY A 158 17.47 5.64 0.73
CA GLY A 158 18.36 6.72 1.16
C GLY A 158 18.74 7.67 0.02
N THR A 159 19.73 8.52 0.30
CA THR A 159 20.25 9.55 -0.60
C THR A 159 21.70 9.25 -0.96
N VAL A 160 22.06 9.42 -2.23
CA VAL A 160 23.46 9.24 -2.64
C VAL A 160 24.35 10.25 -1.90
N GLY A 161 25.34 9.73 -1.19
CA GLY A 161 26.20 10.48 -0.28
C GLY A 161 26.02 10.11 1.19
N ASP A 162 24.87 9.52 1.56
CA ASP A 162 24.62 9.03 2.91
C ASP A 162 25.43 7.75 3.18
N ILE A 163 25.99 7.64 4.38
CA ILE A 163 26.84 6.50 4.79
C ILE A 163 26.04 5.19 4.72
N GLU A 164 24.79 5.22 5.12
CA GLU A 164 23.91 4.07 5.23
C GLU A 164 23.66 3.39 3.87
N SER A 165 23.62 4.16 2.79
CA SER A 165 23.36 3.65 1.43
C SER A 165 24.60 3.09 0.73
N GLN A 166 25.80 3.38 1.22
CA GLN A 166 27.04 3.05 0.53
C GLN A 166 27.23 1.56 0.24
N PRO A 167 26.95 0.61 1.17
CA PRO A 167 27.10 -0.82 0.88
C PRO A 167 26.20 -1.29 -0.27
N PHE A 168 24.99 -0.76 -0.37
CA PHE A 168 24.05 -1.08 -1.45
C PHE A 168 24.52 -0.53 -2.80
N LEU A 169 25.00 0.71 -2.82
CA LEU A 169 25.54 1.33 -4.04
C LEU A 169 26.80 0.59 -4.51
N GLU A 170 27.68 0.21 -3.58
CA GLU A 170 28.88 -0.58 -3.91
C GLU A 170 28.51 -1.96 -4.47
N ALA A 171 27.52 -2.66 -3.87
CA ALA A 171 27.04 -3.94 -4.40
C ALA A 171 26.44 -3.78 -5.81
N ALA A 172 25.65 -2.74 -6.06
CA ALA A 172 25.08 -2.45 -7.38
C ALA A 172 26.20 -2.17 -8.42
N ARG A 173 27.26 -1.43 -8.04
CA ARG A 173 28.42 -1.21 -8.88
C ARG A 173 29.12 -2.52 -9.24
N GLN A 174 29.31 -3.41 -8.26
CA GLN A 174 29.93 -4.72 -8.48
C GLN A 174 29.07 -5.60 -9.40
N ILE A 175 27.75 -5.62 -9.24
CA ILE A 175 26.83 -6.37 -10.12
C ILE A 175 27.03 -5.97 -11.59
N ARG A 176 27.20 -4.67 -11.89
CA ARG A 176 27.47 -4.21 -13.26
C ARG A 176 28.75 -4.84 -13.85
N HIS A 177 29.75 -5.09 -12.99
CA HIS A 177 30.97 -5.80 -13.39
C HIS A 177 30.71 -7.31 -13.56
N ASP A 178 29.97 -7.92 -12.61
CA ASP A 178 29.82 -9.38 -12.54
C ASP A 178 28.95 -9.94 -13.68
N ILE A 179 27.87 -9.22 -14.06
CA ILE A 179 26.91 -9.69 -15.08
C ILE A 179 27.04 -8.98 -16.43
N GLY A 180 27.95 -8.01 -16.54
CA GLY A 180 28.21 -7.25 -17.75
C GLY A 180 27.38 -5.97 -17.89
N ARG A 181 28.01 -4.96 -18.50
CA ARG A 181 27.43 -3.61 -18.63
C ARG A 181 26.11 -3.58 -19.41
N ASP A 182 25.96 -4.43 -20.41
CA ASP A 182 24.77 -4.51 -21.25
C ASP A 182 23.53 -5.10 -20.54
N ASN A 183 23.72 -5.59 -19.31
CA ASN A 183 22.66 -6.18 -18.49
C ASN A 183 22.24 -5.28 -17.33
N VAL A 184 22.87 -4.10 -17.17
CA VAL A 184 22.62 -3.20 -16.04
C VAL A 184 22.39 -1.78 -16.52
N PHE A 185 21.36 -1.13 -15.98
CA PHE A 185 21.00 0.26 -16.24
C PHE A 185 20.90 1.02 -14.91
N PHE A 186 21.56 2.16 -14.81
CA PHE A 186 21.47 3.04 -13.64
C PHE A 186 20.61 4.26 -13.95
N LEU A 187 19.47 4.37 -13.26
CA LEU A 187 18.58 5.51 -13.29
C LEU A 187 18.76 6.34 -12.02
N HIS A 188 19.03 7.62 -12.16
CA HIS A 188 19.24 8.50 -11.00
C HIS A 188 18.19 9.60 -10.95
N VAL A 189 17.45 9.65 -9.83
CA VAL A 189 16.40 10.66 -9.57
C VAL A 189 17.02 11.85 -8.83
N SER A 190 16.86 13.04 -9.37
CA SER A 190 17.42 14.27 -8.82
C SER A 190 16.42 15.43 -8.86
N LEU A 191 16.62 16.43 -8.02
CA LEU A 191 15.80 17.64 -7.94
C LEU A 191 16.41 18.78 -8.75
N VAL A 192 15.58 19.44 -9.55
CA VAL A 192 15.89 20.72 -10.21
C VAL A 192 14.98 21.79 -9.60
N PRO A 193 15.39 22.42 -8.48
CA PRO A 193 14.53 23.34 -7.77
C PRO A 193 14.35 24.65 -8.55
N TYR A 194 13.14 25.19 -8.52
CA TYR A 194 12.83 26.55 -8.95
C TYR A 194 13.00 27.51 -7.77
N LEU A 195 13.80 28.53 -7.96
CA LEU A 195 13.98 29.60 -6.97
C LEU A 195 13.14 30.81 -7.35
N ALA A 196 11.99 30.99 -6.70
CA ALA A 196 11.05 32.06 -6.98
C ALA A 196 11.68 33.47 -6.94
N PRO A 197 12.59 33.81 -5.98
CA PRO A 197 13.20 35.14 -5.95
C PRO A 197 14.06 35.46 -7.17
N SER A 198 14.69 34.45 -7.80
CA SER A 198 15.52 34.64 -9.00
C SER A 198 14.79 34.31 -10.31
N GLY A 199 13.59 33.69 -10.21
CA GLY A 199 12.83 33.25 -11.39
C GLY A 199 13.52 32.14 -12.20
N GLU A 200 14.40 31.35 -11.59
CA GLU A 200 15.25 30.39 -12.30
C GLU A 200 15.23 28.98 -11.74
N LEU A 201 15.33 28.00 -12.64
CA LEU A 201 15.63 26.61 -12.30
C LEU A 201 17.13 26.44 -12.04
N LYS A 202 17.49 25.74 -10.97
CA LYS A 202 18.89 25.54 -10.56
C LYS A 202 19.35 24.11 -10.83
N THR A 203 20.40 23.96 -11.65
CA THR A 203 20.95 22.66 -12.08
C THR A 203 22.07 22.15 -11.17
N LYS A 204 22.62 23.00 -10.28
CA LYS A 204 23.73 22.64 -9.39
C LYS A 204 23.43 21.44 -8.47
N PRO A 205 22.23 21.34 -7.83
CA PRO A 205 21.93 20.19 -6.98
C PRO A 205 22.06 18.86 -7.75
N THR A 206 21.52 18.78 -8.97
CA THR A 206 21.66 17.60 -9.85
C THR A 206 23.12 17.31 -10.18
N GLN A 207 23.91 18.32 -10.55
CA GLN A 207 25.33 18.14 -10.87
C GLN A 207 26.12 17.58 -9.68
N HIS A 208 25.86 18.08 -8.45
CA HIS A 208 26.52 17.61 -7.23
C HIS A 208 26.09 16.18 -6.88
N SER A 209 24.81 15.87 -7.02
CA SER A 209 24.29 14.52 -6.77
C SER A 209 24.91 13.49 -7.71
N VAL A 210 25.00 13.80 -9.01
CA VAL A 210 25.67 12.92 -9.99
C VAL A 210 27.16 12.83 -9.71
N ALA A 211 27.83 13.92 -9.31
CA ALA A 211 29.23 13.87 -8.94
C ALA A 211 29.49 12.95 -7.73
N ALA A 212 28.60 12.98 -6.71
CA ALA A 212 28.65 12.06 -5.58
C ALA A 212 28.47 10.59 -6.03
N LEU A 213 27.52 10.31 -6.92
CA LEU A 213 27.32 8.96 -7.47
C LEU A 213 28.53 8.47 -8.26
N ARG A 214 29.12 9.35 -9.06
CA ARG A 214 30.37 9.06 -9.83
C ARG A 214 31.56 8.79 -8.93
N SER A 215 31.66 9.44 -7.77
CA SER A 215 32.75 9.20 -6.81
C SER A 215 32.74 7.77 -6.25
N ILE A 216 31.57 7.11 -6.26
CA ILE A 216 31.39 5.69 -5.89
C ILE A 216 31.71 4.75 -7.08
N GLY A 217 31.95 5.31 -8.27
CA GLY A 217 32.23 4.54 -9.49
C GLY A 217 30.96 4.17 -10.31
N ILE A 218 29.85 4.83 -10.08
CA ILE A 218 28.61 4.64 -10.83
C ILE A 218 28.37 5.85 -11.74
N GLN A 219 28.38 5.63 -13.05
CA GLN A 219 27.90 6.59 -14.04
C GLN A 219 26.42 6.28 -14.31
N PRO A 220 25.49 7.23 -14.10
CA PRO A 220 24.08 7.02 -14.44
C PRO A 220 23.91 6.93 -15.97
N ASP A 221 23.01 6.05 -16.40
CA ASP A 221 22.64 5.90 -17.81
C ASP A 221 21.52 6.88 -18.18
N ALA A 222 20.68 7.31 -17.22
CA ALA A 222 19.66 8.35 -17.37
C ALA A 222 19.40 9.09 -16.06
N LEU A 223 18.87 10.30 -16.19
CA LEU A 223 18.51 11.19 -15.09
C LEU A 223 17.02 11.52 -15.12
N ILE A 224 16.35 11.37 -13.98
CA ILE A 224 15.01 11.90 -13.74
C ILE A 224 15.17 13.26 -13.08
N LEU A 225 14.65 14.28 -13.73
CA LEU A 225 14.72 15.67 -13.30
C LEU A 225 13.38 16.07 -12.68
N ARG A 226 13.26 15.85 -11.36
CA ARG A 226 12.06 16.25 -10.60
C ARG A 226 12.02 17.77 -10.45
N CYS A 227 10.87 18.34 -10.76
CA CYS A 227 10.63 19.78 -10.69
C CYS A 227 9.12 20.04 -10.49
N ASP A 228 8.74 21.20 -9.99
CA ASP A 228 7.34 21.67 -9.96
C ASP A 228 6.80 22.05 -11.36
N ARG A 229 7.68 22.15 -12.36
CA ARG A 229 7.39 22.51 -13.75
C ARG A 229 8.29 21.78 -14.73
N GLU A 230 8.01 21.89 -16.02
CA GLU A 230 8.85 21.30 -17.07
C GLU A 230 10.25 21.95 -17.09
N VAL A 231 11.29 21.11 -17.27
CA VAL A 231 12.66 21.55 -17.43
C VAL A 231 12.92 21.85 -18.91
N PRO A 232 13.23 23.10 -19.29
CA PRO A 232 13.47 23.47 -20.68
C PRO A 232 14.64 22.73 -21.32
N ALA A 233 14.57 22.49 -22.65
CA ALA A 233 15.57 21.76 -23.42
C ALA A 233 17.00 22.32 -23.24
N GLY A 234 17.18 23.64 -23.17
CA GLY A 234 18.48 24.27 -22.93
C GLY A 234 19.10 23.89 -21.58
N LEU A 235 18.27 23.72 -20.53
CA LEU A 235 18.74 23.24 -19.23
C LEU A 235 18.99 21.75 -19.21
N LYS A 236 18.18 20.93 -19.93
CA LYS A 236 18.45 19.50 -20.11
C LYS A 236 19.81 19.30 -20.78
N ASN A 237 20.11 20.02 -21.87
CA ASN A 237 21.40 19.95 -22.55
C ASN A 237 22.57 20.35 -21.65
N LYS A 238 22.38 21.39 -20.81
CA LYS A 238 23.39 21.78 -19.81
C LYS A 238 23.62 20.68 -18.78
N ILE A 239 22.56 20.07 -18.26
CA ILE A 239 22.66 18.97 -17.29
C ILE A 239 23.33 17.77 -17.95
N ALA A 240 22.92 17.39 -19.16
CA ALA A 240 23.51 16.30 -19.94
C ALA A 240 25.02 16.46 -20.10
N LEU A 241 25.48 17.63 -20.52
CA LEU A 241 26.91 17.95 -20.67
C LEU A 241 27.67 17.85 -19.33
N MET A 242 27.09 18.42 -18.25
CA MET A 242 27.79 18.49 -16.95
C MET A 242 27.76 17.14 -16.20
N CYS A 243 26.81 16.29 -16.50
CA CYS A 243 26.63 14.97 -15.86
C CYS A 243 27.14 13.81 -16.73
N ASP A 244 27.62 14.08 -17.94
CA ASP A 244 28.10 13.08 -18.90
C ASP A 244 27.05 12.00 -19.18
N VAL A 245 25.85 12.44 -19.56
CA VAL A 245 24.72 11.60 -20.01
C VAL A 245 24.20 12.10 -21.34
N ASP A 246 23.52 11.22 -22.10
CA ASP A 246 22.85 11.63 -23.33
C ASP A 246 21.78 12.68 -23.04
N ALA A 247 21.57 13.66 -23.93
CA ALA A 247 20.52 14.67 -23.76
C ALA A 247 19.11 14.04 -23.70
N ASP A 248 18.88 12.99 -24.50
CA ASP A 248 17.65 12.19 -24.52
C ASP A 248 17.45 11.35 -23.25
N ALA A 249 18.50 11.22 -22.42
CA ALA A 249 18.45 10.54 -21.13
C ALA A 249 18.17 11.50 -19.96
N CYS A 250 17.98 12.78 -20.21
CA CYS A 250 17.56 13.78 -19.23
C CYS A 250 16.04 13.95 -19.27
N ILE A 251 15.34 13.23 -18.41
CA ILE A 251 13.87 13.08 -18.39
C ILE A 251 13.26 14.12 -17.46
N SER A 252 12.44 15.04 -17.98
CA SER A 252 11.70 16.02 -17.17
C SER A 252 10.46 15.38 -16.57
N THR A 253 10.33 15.45 -15.24
CA THR A 253 9.16 14.92 -14.52
C THR A 253 8.56 16.00 -13.63
N PRO A 254 7.69 16.87 -14.21
CA PRO A 254 6.96 17.87 -13.44
C PRO A 254 5.94 17.20 -12.50
N ASP A 255 5.45 17.98 -11.53
CA ASP A 255 4.34 17.55 -10.70
C ASP A 255 3.12 17.23 -11.56
N ALA A 256 2.47 16.11 -11.28
CA ALA A 256 1.31 15.63 -12.03
C ALA A 256 0.04 15.67 -11.17
N PRO A 257 -1.15 15.86 -11.78
CA PRO A 257 -2.42 15.86 -11.05
C PRO A 257 -2.72 14.55 -10.31
N SER A 258 -2.21 13.43 -10.84
CA SER A 258 -2.34 12.12 -10.23
C SER A 258 -1.03 11.33 -10.38
N ILE A 259 -0.71 10.50 -9.38
CA ILE A 259 0.44 9.58 -9.47
C ILE A 259 0.30 8.62 -10.66
N TYR A 260 -0.92 8.31 -11.07
CA TYR A 260 -1.21 7.43 -12.20
C TYR A 260 -0.93 8.07 -13.57
N ASP A 261 -0.67 9.38 -13.62
CA ASP A 261 -0.23 10.07 -14.85
C ASP A 261 1.26 9.87 -15.14
N ILE A 262 2.05 9.53 -14.12
CA ILE A 262 3.52 9.46 -14.24
C ILE A 262 3.98 8.49 -15.34
N PRO A 263 3.39 7.29 -15.54
CA PRO A 263 3.75 6.46 -16.69
C PRO A 263 3.62 7.18 -18.03
N LYS A 264 2.54 7.97 -18.26
CA LYS A 264 2.39 8.78 -19.47
C LYS A 264 3.45 9.88 -19.58
N VAL A 265 3.82 10.52 -18.47
CA VAL A 265 4.89 11.54 -18.43
C VAL A 265 6.22 10.91 -18.85
N LEU A 266 6.60 9.78 -18.26
CA LEU A 266 7.84 9.08 -18.59
C LEU A 266 7.86 8.58 -20.04
N HIS A 267 6.72 8.08 -20.54
CA HIS A 267 6.59 7.65 -21.93
C HIS A 267 6.73 8.81 -22.93
N ARG A 268 6.09 9.95 -22.65
CA ARG A 268 6.22 11.18 -23.45
C ARG A 268 7.67 11.65 -23.56
N GLU A 269 8.42 11.49 -22.50
CA GLU A 269 9.87 11.78 -22.42
C GLU A 269 10.73 10.63 -22.99
N ALA A 270 10.11 9.57 -23.51
CA ALA A 270 10.73 8.40 -24.13
C ALA A 270 11.68 7.59 -23.22
N LEU A 271 11.54 7.66 -21.90
CA LEU A 271 12.39 6.91 -20.95
C LEU A 271 12.33 5.40 -21.21
N ASP A 272 11.14 4.85 -21.36
CA ASP A 272 10.91 3.42 -21.57
C ASP A 272 11.53 2.93 -22.89
N ALA A 273 11.41 3.70 -23.97
CA ALA A 273 12.06 3.40 -25.24
C ALA A 273 13.59 3.49 -25.15
N TYR A 274 14.11 4.46 -24.39
CA TYR A 274 15.54 4.59 -24.13
C TYR A 274 16.10 3.39 -23.36
N VAL A 275 15.41 2.97 -22.28
CA VAL A 275 15.78 1.80 -21.47
C VAL A 275 15.77 0.52 -22.31
N VAL A 276 14.69 0.28 -23.08
CA VAL A 276 14.57 -0.90 -23.96
C VAL A 276 15.72 -0.97 -24.95
N ARG A 277 16.08 0.15 -25.58
CA ARG A 277 17.20 0.23 -26.52
C ARG A 277 18.55 -0.03 -25.86
N LYS A 278 18.82 0.60 -24.69
CA LYS A 278 20.11 0.48 -23.98
C LYS A 278 20.33 -0.94 -23.44
N LEU A 279 19.28 -1.62 -23.00
CA LEU A 279 19.38 -2.98 -22.49
C LEU A 279 19.20 -4.06 -23.58
N GLY A 280 18.99 -3.67 -24.84
CA GLY A 280 18.78 -4.62 -25.93
C GLY A 280 17.53 -5.50 -25.74
N LEU A 281 16.48 -4.96 -25.10
CA LEU A 281 15.22 -5.65 -24.89
C LEU A 281 14.36 -5.62 -26.17
N PRO A 282 13.43 -6.59 -26.32
CA PRO A 282 12.51 -6.57 -27.45
C PRO A 282 11.67 -5.29 -27.47
N PHE A 283 11.72 -4.54 -28.57
CA PHE A 283 10.89 -3.36 -28.73
C PHE A 283 9.46 -3.76 -29.11
N ARG A 284 8.50 -3.31 -28.34
CA ARG A 284 7.05 -3.41 -28.60
C ARG A 284 6.42 -2.08 -28.20
N ASP A 285 5.32 -1.72 -28.85
CA ASP A 285 4.54 -0.55 -28.45
C ASP A 285 3.92 -0.76 -27.06
N VAL A 286 3.67 0.33 -26.36
CA VAL A 286 3.01 0.30 -25.05
C VAL A 286 1.52 0.03 -25.25
N ASP A 287 1.00 -1.01 -24.61
CA ASP A 287 -0.43 -1.26 -24.56
C ASP A 287 -1.07 -0.38 -23.47
N TRP A 288 -1.84 0.62 -23.91
CA TRP A 288 -2.54 1.55 -23.03
C TRP A 288 -3.97 1.12 -22.70
N THR A 289 -4.43 -0.06 -23.09
CA THR A 289 -5.83 -0.48 -22.93
C THR A 289 -6.27 -0.40 -21.48
N ILE A 290 -5.57 -1.06 -20.57
CA ILE A 290 -5.91 -1.10 -19.14
C ILE A 290 -5.60 0.23 -18.46
N TRP A 291 -4.38 0.75 -18.65
CA TRP A 291 -3.95 1.97 -17.98
C TRP A 291 -4.64 3.22 -18.51
N GLY A 292 -5.00 3.25 -19.78
CA GLY A 292 -5.79 4.31 -20.39
C GLY A 292 -7.21 4.39 -19.81
N ASP A 293 -7.89 3.24 -19.67
CA ASP A 293 -9.21 3.19 -19.01
C ASP A 293 -9.13 3.65 -17.54
N LEU A 294 -8.08 3.26 -16.82
CA LEU A 294 -7.83 3.78 -15.47
C LEU A 294 -7.76 5.31 -15.46
N LEU A 295 -6.96 5.90 -16.36
CA LEU A 295 -6.79 7.35 -16.40
C LEU A 295 -8.09 8.09 -16.77
N ASP A 296 -8.90 7.51 -17.66
CA ASP A 296 -10.22 8.04 -17.97
C ASP A 296 -11.15 8.05 -16.75
N ARG A 297 -11.05 7.03 -15.89
CA ARG A 297 -11.80 6.99 -14.62
C ARG A 297 -11.26 7.97 -13.59
N VAL A 298 -9.96 8.15 -13.52
CA VAL A 298 -9.29 9.10 -12.62
C VAL A 298 -9.66 10.54 -12.95
N HIS A 299 -9.66 10.91 -14.24
CA HIS A 299 -9.82 12.31 -14.67
C HIS A 299 -11.26 12.71 -15.01
N ALA A 300 -12.17 11.75 -15.20
CA ALA A 300 -13.56 12.02 -15.50
C ALA A 300 -14.53 11.36 -14.51
N PRO A 301 -14.44 11.67 -13.19
CA PRO A 301 -15.42 11.20 -12.22
C PRO A 301 -16.78 11.86 -12.51
N ARG A 302 -17.87 11.11 -12.28
CA ARG A 302 -19.24 11.59 -12.49
C ARG A 302 -19.87 12.09 -11.20
N GLU A 303 -19.46 11.51 -10.09
CA GLU A 303 -19.96 11.80 -8.74
C GLU A 303 -18.79 12.04 -7.78
N THR A 304 -19.09 12.60 -6.62
CA THR A 304 -18.14 12.68 -5.50
C THR A 304 -18.80 12.06 -4.27
N VAL A 305 -18.08 11.22 -3.57
CA VAL A 305 -18.48 10.68 -2.26
C VAL A 305 -17.49 11.14 -1.20
N GLU A 306 -18.01 11.48 -0.02
CA GLU A 306 -17.19 11.84 1.14
C GLU A 306 -17.12 10.66 2.10
N VAL A 307 -15.91 10.15 2.36
CA VAL A 307 -15.66 9.03 3.26
C VAL A 307 -14.89 9.52 4.48
N ALA A 308 -15.46 9.32 5.67
CA ALA A 308 -14.73 9.58 6.91
C ALA A 308 -13.78 8.41 7.22
N LEU A 309 -12.48 8.70 7.30
CA LEU A 309 -11.47 7.77 7.81
C LEU A 309 -11.24 8.08 9.29
N VAL A 310 -11.79 7.25 10.17
CA VAL A 310 -11.72 7.45 11.63
C VAL A 310 -10.53 6.69 12.19
N GLY A 311 -9.42 7.38 12.32
CA GLY A 311 -8.12 6.81 12.70
C GLY A 311 -7.43 7.55 13.84
N LYS A 312 -6.28 7.04 14.25
CA LYS A 312 -5.43 7.66 15.29
C LYS A 312 -4.11 8.24 14.75
N TYR A 313 -3.80 7.98 13.47
CA TYR A 313 -2.59 8.45 12.80
C TYR A 313 -2.94 9.44 11.67
N VAL A 314 -4.03 10.21 11.83
CA VAL A 314 -4.58 11.07 10.77
C VAL A 314 -3.68 12.26 10.41
N ASP A 315 -2.73 12.62 11.28
CA ASP A 315 -1.75 13.66 11.02
C ASP A 315 -0.63 13.21 10.05
N LEU A 316 -0.53 11.92 9.77
CA LEU A 316 0.42 11.35 8.81
C LEU A 316 -0.32 10.48 7.80
N PRO A 317 -0.68 11.00 6.62
CA PRO A 317 -1.40 10.27 5.58
C PRO A 317 -0.74 8.96 5.16
N ASP A 318 0.59 8.89 5.17
CA ASP A 318 1.35 7.70 4.79
C ASP A 318 1.14 6.51 5.75
N ALA A 319 0.65 6.75 6.97
CA ALA A 319 0.27 5.68 7.90
C ALA A 319 -0.96 4.87 7.42
N TYR A 320 -1.73 5.41 6.49
CA TYR A 320 -2.92 4.79 5.90
C TYR A 320 -2.88 4.77 4.37
N LEU A 321 -1.67 4.72 3.79
CA LEU A 321 -1.49 4.85 2.34
C LEU A 321 -2.28 3.80 1.56
N SER A 322 -2.16 2.51 1.91
CA SER A 322 -2.90 1.44 1.21
C SER A 322 -4.42 1.57 1.40
N VAL A 323 -4.88 2.02 2.57
CA VAL A 323 -6.31 2.28 2.81
C VAL A 323 -6.83 3.40 1.90
N THR A 324 -6.09 4.51 1.81
CA THR A 324 -6.50 5.65 0.96
C THR A 324 -6.46 5.29 -0.53
N GLU A 325 -5.46 4.54 -0.96
CA GLU A 325 -5.37 4.05 -2.35
C GLU A 325 -6.47 3.03 -2.67
N ALA A 326 -6.82 2.15 -1.72
CA ALA A 326 -7.93 1.21 -1.90
C ALA A 326 -9.29 1.91 -2.00
N LEU A 327 -9.53 2.96 -1.20
CA LEU A 327 -10.72 3.81 -1.30
C LEU A 327 -10.80 4.53 -2.66
N ARG A 328 -9.67 5.10 -3.12
CA ARG A 328 -9.59 5.73 -4.44
C ARG A 328 -9.87 4.73 -5.56
N ALA A 329 -9.26 3.54 -5.47
CA ALA A 329 -9.49 2.46 -6.44
C ALA A 329 -10.97 2.04 -6.48
N GLY A 330 -11.63 1.90 -5.32
CA GLY A 330 -13.07 1.70 -5.24
C GLY A 330 -13.86 2.82 -5.93
N GLY A 331 -13.41 4.08 -5.75
CA GLY A 331 -13.97 5.23 -6.48
C GLY A 331 -13.82 5.10 -8.00
N PHE A 332 -12.66 4.68 -8.48
CA PHE A 332 -12.43 4.48 -9.93
C PHE A 332 -13.37 3.42 -10.51
N ALA A 333 -13.66 2.34 -9.78
CA ALA A 333 -14.61 1.32 -10.22
C ALA A 333 -16.00 1.92 -10.55
N HIS A 334 -16.43 2.92 -9.80
CA HIS A 334 -17.74 3.57 -9.91
C HIS A 334 -17.69 4.94 -10.60
N ARG A 335 -16.55 5.35 -11.18
CA ARG A 335 -16.32 6.70 -11.71
C ARG A 335 -16.69 7.80 -10.70
N ALA A 336 -16.37 7.56 -9.43
CA ALA A 336 -16.59 8.49 -8.34
C ALA A 336 -15.26 9.02 -7.80
N LYS A 337 -15.21 10.34 -7.54
CA LYS A 337 -14.13 10.94 -6.78
C LYS A 337 -14.37 10.69 -5.30
N VAL A 338 -13.42 10.06 -4.63
CA VAL A 338 -13.46 9.91 -3.17
C VAL A 338 -12.79 11.11 -2.53
N SER A 339 -13.55 11.86 -1.74
CA SER A 339 -13.09 12.91 -0.84
C SER A 339 -12.90 12.30 0.55
N LEU A 340 -11.71 12.41 1.13
CA LEU A 340 -11.41 11.85 2.44
C LEU A 340 -11.57 12.92 3.51
N ARG A 341 -12.42 12.63 4.50
CA ARG A 341 -12.48 13.38 5.75
C ARG A 341 -11.66 12.63 6.80
N TRP A 342 -10.53 13.20 7.17
CA TRP A 342 -9.68 12.68 8.23
C TRP A 342 -10.29 13.02 9.58
N VAL A 343 -10.66 12.00 10.36
CA VAL A 343 -11.30 12.16 11.67
C VAL A 343 -10.41 11.54 12.73
N GLN A 344 -9.99 12.35 13.71
CA GLN A 344 -9.32 11.84 14.88
C GLN A 344 -10.30 10.98 15.68
N SER A 345 -9.96 9.73 15.94
CA SER A 345 -10.89 8.80 16.59
C SER A 345 -11.39 9.32 17.94
N ASP A 346 -10.56 9.99 18.72
CA ASP A 346 -10.93 10.53 20.02
C ASP A 346 -12.09 11.56 19.94
N ASP A 347 -12.27 12.24 18.82
CA ASP A 347 -13.38 13.18 18.59
C ASP A 347 -14.74 12.47 18.58
N CYS A 348 -14.78 11.17 18.31
CA CYS A 348 -15.99 10.36 18.27
C CYS A 348 -16.31 9.64 19.60
N ALA A 349 -15.55 9.87 20.67
CA ALA A 349 -15.74 9.19 21.96
C ALA A 349 -17.08 9.51 22.66
N THR A 350 -17.77 10.57 22.25
CA THR A 350 -19.09 10.91 22.75
C THR A 350 -20.11 10.95 21.61
N PRO A 351 -21.43 10.70 21.90
CA PRO A 351 -22.48 10.76 20.87
C PRO A 351 -22.51 12.10 20.13
N ALA A 352 -22.33 13.22 20.84
CA ALA A 352 -22.30 14.57 20.25
C ALA A 352 -21.06 14.77 19.37
N GLY A 353 -19.89 14.25 19.80
CA GLY A 353 -18.66 14.30 19.03
C GLY A 353 -18.75 13.46 17.76
N ALA A 354 -19.24 12.22 17.85
CA ALA A 354 -19.45 11.36 16.68
C ALA A 354 -20.43 12.01 15.68
N GLN A 355 -21.53 12.59 16.16
CA GLN A 355 -22.46 13.33 15.31
C GLN A 355 -21.80 14.54 14.64
N ALA A 356 -20.98 15.31 15.36
CA ALA A 356 -20.31 16.47 14.80
C ALA A 356 -19.28 16.09 13.74
N ALA A 357 -18.51 15.01 13.97
CA ALA A 357 -17.44 14.55 13.08
C ALA A 357 -17.98 13.83 11.83
N LEU A 358 -19.09 13.10 11.94
CA LEU A 358 -19.58 12.18 10.91
C LEU A 358 -20.87 12.64 10.21
N ARG A 359 -21.47 13.76 10.62
CA ARG A 359 -22.59 14.31 9.85
C ARG A 359 -22.12 14.67 8.44
N ASP A 360 -22.99 14.53 7.47
CA ASP A 360 -22.78 14.90 6.08
C ASP A 360 -21.70 14.07 5.35
N VAL A 361 -21.23 12.93 5.91
CA VAL A 361 -20.41 11.98 5.18
C VAL A 361 -21.26 10.87 4.56
N ASP A 362 -20.79 10.32 3.46
CA ASP A 362 -21.52 9.29 2.70
C ASP A 362 -21.15 7.86 3.16
N ALA A 363 -20.01 7.69 3.83
CA ALA A 363 -19.57 6.42 4.42
C ALA A 363 -18.47 6.63 5.49
N VAL A 364 -18.24 5.59 6.29
CA VAL A 364 -17.21 5.55 7.33
C VAL A 364 -16.27 4.37 7.08
N LEU A 365 -14.97 4.59 7.26
CA LEU A 365 -13.96 3.53 7.32
C LEU A 365 -13.22 3.59 8.65
N ILE A 366 -13.15 2.46 9.35
CA ILE A 366 -12.38 2.27 10.58
C ILE A 366 -11.14 1.43 10.26
N PRO A 367 -9.94 2.03 10.18
CA PRO A 367 -8.73 1.31 9.80
C PRO A 367 -8.16 0.49 10.94
N GLY A 368 -7.21 -0.39 10.60
CA GLY A 368 -6.36 -1.11 11.54
C GLY A 368 -5.57 -0.21 12.49
N GLY A 369 -4.88 -0.82 13.42
CA GLY A 369 -4.02 -0.14 14.39
C GLY A 369 -3.75 -1.01 15.61
N PHE A 370 -2.88 -0.53 16.52
CA PHE A 370 -2.49 -1.21 17.75
C PHE A 370 -2.61 -0.28 18.96
N GLY A 371 -2.83 -0.87 20.16
CA GLY A 371 -2.86 -0.17 21.43
C GLY A 371 -4.13 0.64 21.70
N ILE A 372 -4.30 1.05 22.94
CA ILE A 372 -5.55 1.54 23.55
C ILE A 372 -6.04 2.91 23.03
N ARG A 373 -5.13 3.77 22.56
CA ARG A 373 -5.50 5.13 22.17
C ARG A 373 -6.57 5.13 21.06
N GLY A 374 -7.63 5.90 21.23
CA GLY A 374 -8.68 6.12 20.23
C GLY A 374 -9.70 5.00 20.07
N ILE A 375 -9.69 3.98 20.92
CA ILE A 375 -10.61 2.82 20.84
C ILE A 375 -12.05 3.24 21.10
N GLU A 376 -12.32 3.97 22.19
CA GLU A 376 -13.68 4.41 22.52
C GLU A 376 -14.27 5.32 21.45
N GLY A 377 -13.43 6.12 20.80
CA GLY A 377 -13.86 6.93 19.68
C GLY A 377 -14.20 6.11 18.43
N LYS A 378 -13.43 5.05 18.14
CA LYS A 378 -13.77 4.10 17.07
C LYS A 378 -15.11 3.40 17.35
N VAL A 379 -15.30 2.93 18.59
CA VAL A 379 -16.57 2.32 19.03
C VAL A 379 -17.73 3.31 18.90
N GLY A 380 -17.54 4.58 19.31
CA GLY A 380 -18.53 5.64 19.17
C GLY A 380 -18.89 5.95 17.72
N ALA A 381 -17.90 6.00 16.82
CA ALA A 381 -18.12 6.18 15.39
C ALA A 381 -18.88 5.00 14.77
N ILE A 382 -18.56 3.77 15.17
CA ILE A 382 -19.27 2.55 14.73
C ILE A 382 -20.72 2.58 15.21
N HIS A 383 -20.96 2.92 16.47
CA HIS A 383 -22.31 3.06 17.02
C HIS A 383 -23.14 4.09 16.25
N TYR A 384 -22.55 5.25 15.95
CA TYR A 384 -23.20 6.29 15.15
C TYR A 384 -23.57 5.76 13.76
N ALA A 385 -22.62 5.13 13.06
CA ALA A 385 -22.84 4.60 11.72
C ALA A 385 -23.93 3.51 11.71
N ARG A 386 -23.86 2.54 12.65
CA ARG A 386 -24.85 1.47 12.79
C ARG A 386 -26.25 2.00 13.01
N THR A 387 -26.43 2.95 13.91
CA THR A 387 -27.75 3.49 14.27
C THR A 387 -28.34 4.43 13.25
N ARG A 388 -27.54 4.99 12.34
CA ARG A 388 -27.96 5.90 11.28
C ARG A 388 -28.05 5.26 9.88
N GLY A 389 -27.71 3.97 9.76
CA GLY A 389 -27.66 3.30 8.47
C GLY A 389 -26.55 3.85 7.56
N LEU A 390 -25.52 4.46 8.13
CA LEU A 390 -24.40 5.03 7.39
C LEU A 390 -23.41 3.93 6.99
N PRO A 391 -23.14 3.68 5.70
CA PRO A 391 -22.24 2.63 5.25
C PRO A 391 -20.90 2.61 5.99
N LEU A 392 -20.47 1.43 6.47
CA LEU A 392 -19.27 1.27 7.28
C LEU A 392 -18.45 0.05 6.86
N LEU A 393 -17.13 0.23 6.77
CA LEU A 393 -16.14 -0.82 6.62
C LEU A 393 -15.12 -0.76 7.77
N GLY A 394 -14.98 -1.86 8.52
CA GLY A 394 -13.98 -2.02 9.59
C GLY A 394 -12.87 -2.97 9.17
N LEU A 395 -11.59 -2.55 9.31
CA LEU A 395 -10.41 -3.32 8.93
C LEU A 395 -9.62 -3.72 10.18
N CYS A 396 -9.32 -4.99 10.36
CA CYS A 396 -8.50 -5.55 11.45
C CYS A 396 -9.02 -5.06 12.83
N LEU A 397 -8.35 -4.09 13.47
CA LEU A 397 -8.84 -3.45 14.68
C LEU A 397 -10.26 -2.86 14.50
N GLY A 398 -10.61 -2.42 13.30
CA GLY A 398 -11.95 -1.93 12.98
C GLY A 398 -13.02 -3.01 13.18
N LEU A 399 -12.79 -4.26 12.71
CA LEU A 399 -13.66 -5.40 13.01
C LEU A 399 -13.76 -5.65 14.52
N GLN A 400 -12.62 -5.63 15.23
CA GLN A 400 -12.60 -5.85 16.68
C GLN A 400 -13.43 -4.80 17.43
N CYS A 401 -13.33 -3.53 17.05
CA CYS A 401 -14.17 -2.45 17.59
C CYS A 401 -15.67 -2.65 17.25
N MET A 402 -15.99 -3.20 16.06
CA MET A 402 -17.39 -3.55 15.71
C MET A 402 -17.93 -4.66 16.61
N VAL A 403 -17.13 -5.67 16.94
CA VAL A 403 -17.50 -6.75 17.87
C VAL A 403 -17.69 -6.22 19.28
N ILE A 404 -16.82 -5.32 19.75
CA ILE A 404 -16.94 -4.66 21.06
C ILE A 404 -18.24 -3.85 21.13
N GLU A 405 -18.55 -3.03 20.12
CA GLU A 405 -19.77 -2.24 20.06
C GLU A 405 -21.01 -3.14 20.08
N ALA A 406 -21.02 -4.20 19.27
CA ALA A 406 -22.13 -5.15 19.22
C ALA A 406 -22.29 -5.89 20.56
N ALA A 407 -21.21 -6.29 21.22
CA ALA A 407 -21.27 -6.92 22.53
C ALA A 407 -21.86 -5.98 23.59
N ARG A 408 -21.45 -4.72 23.61
CA ARG A 408 -22.03 -3.70 24.51
C ARG A 408 -23.52 -3.46 24.23
N SER A 409 -23.93 -3.52 22.98
CA SER A 409 -25.34 -3.35 22.61
C SER A 409 -26.26 -4.48 23.11
N VAL A 410 -25.73 -5.67 23.37
CA VAL A 410 -26.48 -6.82 23.94
C VAL A 410 -26.31 -6.98 25.46
N GLY A 411 -25.85 -5.92 26.13
CA GLY A 411 -25.79 -5.84 27.59
C GLY A 411 -24.47 -6.31 28.24
N LEU A 412 -23.40 -6.54 27.46
CA LEU A 412 -22.05 -6.73 27.97
C LEU A 412 -21.34 -5.36 28.06
N THR A 413 -21.75 -4.52 29.00
CA THR A 413 -21.43 -3.08 29.03
C THR A 413 -19.94 -2.77 29.18
N ASP A 414 -19.18 -3.69 29.79
CA ASP A 414 -17.72 -3.62 29.97
C ASP A 414 -16.94 -4.43 28.90
N ALA A 415 -17.63 -4.97 27.89
CA ALA A 415 -16.96 -5.74 26.83
C ALA A 415 -15.81 -4.95 26.19
N ASN A 416 -14.63 -5.60 26.13
CA ASN A 416 -13.42 -4.98 25.62
C ASN A 416 -12.47 -6.02 25.01
N SER A 417 -11.31 -5.55 24.53
CA SER A 417 -10.20 -6.39 24.14
C SER A 417 -9.24 -6.60 25.32
N ALA A 418 -8.73 -7.83 25.47
CA ALA A 418 -7.64 -8.12 26.43
C ALA A 418 -6.35 -7.35 26.11
N GLU A 419 -6.20 -6.78 24.91
CA GLU A 419 -5.09 -5.87 24.58
C GLU A 419 -5.22 -4.53 25.31
N PHE A 420 -6.44 -4.01 25.46
CA PHE A 420 -6.69 -2.66 25.96
C PHE A 420 -7.02 -2.64 27.44
N GLU A 421 -7.75 -3.67 27.89
CA GLU A 421 -8.20 -3.85 29.26
C GLU A 421 -8.03 -5.32 29.65
N PRO A 422 -6.84 -5.73 30.12
CA PRO A 422 -6.56 -7.13 30.47
C PRO A 422 -7.47 -7.69 31.57
N GLU A 423 -8.01 -6.83 32.45
CA GLU A 423 -8.89 -7.19 33.57
C GLU A 423 -10.39 -7.08 33.24
N THR A 424 -10.77 -6.87 31.96
CA THR A 424 -12.18 -6.79 31.58
C THR A 424 -12.95 -8.08 31.94
N GLU A 425 -14.15 -7.95 32.47
CA GLU A 425 -15.02 -9.10 32.77
C GLU A 425 -15.48 -9.84 31.50
N HIS A 426 -15.51 -9.11 30.37
CA HIS A 426 -15.94 -9.66 29.09
C HIS A 426 -14.89 -9.42 27.98
N PRO A 427 -13.80 -10.22 27.95
CA PRO A 427 -12.78 -10.14 26.90
C PRO A 427 -13.32 -10.73 25.59
N VAL A 428 -14.13 -9.95 24.84
CA VAL A 428 -14.73 -10.37 23.56
C VAL A 428 -13.70 -10.44 22.43
N ILE A 429 -12.55 -9.81 22.64
CA ILE A 429 -11.33 -9.94 21.83
C ILE A 429 -10.23 -10.45 22.75
N SER A 430 -9.56 -11.53 22.37
CA SER A 430 -8.53 -12.20 23.16
C SER A 430 -7.26 -12.46 22.35
N THR A 431 -6.17 -12.73 23.07
CA THR A 431 -4.89 -13.11 22.45
C THR A 431 -5.03 -14.46 21.74
N MET A 432 -4.43 -14.59 20.56
CA MET A 432 -4.28 -15.89 19.91
C MET A 432 -3.38 -16.79 20.75
N ALA A 433 -3.71 -18.08 20.85
CA ALA A 433 -3.00 -19.03 21.72
C ALA A 433 -1.49 -19.15 21.39
N ASP A 434 -1.12 -19.03 20.13
CA ASP A 434 0.26 -19.05 19.64
C ASP A 434 1.02 -17.72 19.88
N GLN A 435 0.34 -16.66 20.34
CA GLN A 435 0.89 -15.33 20.60
C GLN A 435 1.09 -15.02 22.09
N GLU A 436 0.66 -15.89 22.98
CA GLU A 436 0.68 -15.65 24.44
C GLU A 436 2.08 -15.32 24.96
N GLN A 437 3.11 -16.06 24.52
CA GLN A 437 4.50 -15.83 24.95
C GLN A 437 5.06 -14.49 24.46
N ALA A 438 4.73 -14.08 23.22
CA ALA A 438 5.16 -12.78 22.68
C ALA A 438 4.48 -11.62 23.43
N VAL A 439 3.19 -11.76 23.75
CA VAL A 439 2.45 -10.76 24.54
C VAL A 439 2.97 -10.67 25.98
N ALA A 440 3.35 -11.80 26.58
CA ALA A 440 3.97 -11.84 27.91
C ALA A 440 5.41 -11.26 27.96
N GLY A 441 6.01 -10.94 26.81
CA GLY A 441 7.39 -10.45 26.71
C GLY A 441 8.45 -11.54 26.84
N GLU A 442 8.07 -12.80 26.66
CA GLU A 442 8.94 -13.98 26.75
C GLU A 442 9.51 -14.39 25.37
N ALA A 443 9.04 -13.75 24.28
CA ALA A 443 9.51 -13.98 22.91
C ALA A 443 9.64 -12.67 22.13
N ASP A 444 10.29 -12.73 20.96
CA ASP A 444 10.45 -11.58 20.08
C ASP A 444 9.09 -11.07 19.57
N LEU A 445 8.94 -9.74 19.50
CA LEU A 445 7.72 -9.11 18.98
C LEU A 445 7.71 -9.03 17.44
N GLY A 446 8.88 -8.87 16.80
CA GLY A 446 8.99 -8.75 15.35
C GLY A 446 8.71 -10.07 14.63
N GLY A 447 7.92 -10.05 13.54
CA GLY A 447 7.67 -11.20 12.69
C GLY A 447 6.89 -12.36 13.32
N THR A 448 6.25 -12.17 14.48
CA THR A 448 5.55 -13.24 15.23
C THR A 448 4.03 -13.15 15.17
N MET A 449 3.45 -12.11 14.58
CA MET A 449 2.01 -12.00 14.34
C MET A 449 1.50 -13.03 13.32
N ARG A 450 0.19 -13.17 13.20
CA ARG A 450 -0.43 -13.82 12.03
C ARG A 450 -0.22 -12.91 10.83
N LEU A 451 0.74 -13.28 9.97
CA LEU A 451 1.24 -12.45 8.87
C LEU A 451 1.06 -13.15 7.52
N GLY A 452 0.64 -12.37 6.51
CA GLY A 452 0.49 -12.86 5.14
C GLY A 452 -0.89 -13.38 4.82
N ALA A 453 -1.01 -14.10 3.71
CA ALA A 453 -2.29 -14.55 3.18
C ALA A 453 -2.80 -15.81 3.87
N TYR A 454 -4.07 -15.74 4.29
CA TYR A 454 -4.79 -16.88 4.87
C TYR A 454 -6.15 -17.04 4.22
N PRO A 455 -6.61 -18.30 4.04
CA PRO A 455 -7.92 -18.59 3.47
C PRO A 455 -9.04 -18.31 4.48
N ALA A 456 -10.18 -17.85 3.96
CA ALA A 456 -11.43 -17.72 4.69
C ALA A 456 -12.59 -18.34 3.91
N VAL A 457 -13.52 -18.98 4.63
CA VAL A 457 -14.77 -19.53 4.11
C VAL A 457 -15.91 -18.58 4.46
N LEU A 458 -16.65 -18.12 3.45
CA LEU A 458 -17.73 -17.14 3.57
C LEU A 458 -19.09 -17.84 3.61
N GLU A 459 -19.98 -17.35 4.47
CA GLU A 459 -21.37 -17.80 4.53
C GLU A 459 -22.10 -17.45 3.23
N LYS A 460 -22.71 -18.47 2.60
CA LYS A 460 -23.45 -18.27 1.34
C LYS A 460 -24.60 -17.30 1.53
N GLY A 461 -24.68 -16.28 0.66
CA GLY A 461 -25.74 -15.25 0.70
C GLY A 461 -25.45 -14.10 1.66
N SER A 462 -24.31 -14.09 2.35
CA SER A 462 -23.84 -12.94 3.13
C SER A 462 -23.53 -11.74 2.23
N VAL A 463 -23.43 -10.54 2.81
CA VAL A 463 -23.03 -9.31 2.11
C VAL A 463 -21.61 -9.49 1.56
N VAL A 464 -20.73 -10.06 2.39
CA VAL A 464 -19.33 -10.33 2.02
C VAL A 464 -19.25 -11.32 0.85
N ALA A 465 -19.95 -12.46 0.91
CA ALA A 465 -19.91 -13.44 -0.19
C ALA A 465 -20.46 -12.86 -1.51
N ARG A 466 -21.45 -11.96 -1.45
CA ARG A 466 -21.94 -11.24 -2.64
C ARG A 466 -20.90 -10.26 -3.18
N ALA A 467 -20.19 -9.53 -2.30
CA ALA A 467 -19.15 -8.59 -2.69
C ALA A 467 -18.00 -9.30 -3.42
N TYR A 468 -17.51 -10.40 -2.86
CA TYR A 468 -16.44 -11.20 -3.49
C TYR A 468 -16.92 -12.06 -4.67
N GLN A 469 -18.22 -12.31 -4.79
CA GLN A 469 -18.79 -13.29 -5.74
C GLN A 469 -18.17 -14.70 -5.58
N ALA A 470 -17.80 -15.04 -4.35
CA ALA A 470 -17.12 -16.28 -3.99
C ALA A 470 -17.52 -16.70 -2.56
N THR A 471 -17.30 -17.97 -2.23
CA THR A 471 -17.46 -18.51 -0.86
C THR A 471 -16.15 -18.91 -0.21
N GLU A 472 -15.05 -18.81 -0.92
CA GLU A 472 -13.69 -19.00 -0.41
C GLU A 472 -12.83 -17.84 -0.94
N VAL A 473 -12.08 -17.20 -0.03
CA VAL A 473 -11.21 -16.07 -0.33
C VAL A 473 -9.90 -16.19 0.42
N SER A 474 -8.89 -15.46 0.01
CA SER A 474 -7.61 -15.39 0.73
C SER A 474 -7.22 -13.94 0.89
N GLU A 475 -6.98 -13.52 2.13
CA GLU A 475 -6.64 -12.15 2.49
C GLU A 475 -5.39 -12.07 3.34
N ARG A 476 -4.69 -10.92 3.31
CA ARG A 476 -3.48 -10.69 4.10
C ARG A 476 -3.83 -10.24 5.51
N HIS A 477 -3.12 -10.78 6.49
CA HIS A 477 -3.31 -10.53 7.91
C HIS A 477 -2.08 -9.88 8.54
N ARG A 478 -2.33 -9.13 9.63
CA ARG A 478 -1.31 -8.56 10.51
C ARG A 478 -1.92 -8.28 11.89
N HIS A 479 -2.07 -9.32 12.72
CA HIS A 479 -2.68 -9.18 14.05
C HIS A 479 -2.24 -10.28 15.03
N ARG A 480 -2.43 -10.02 16.35
CA ARG A 480 -2.19 -10.96 17.48
C ARG A 480 -3.47 -11.32 18.21
N TYR A 481 -4.48 -10.47 18.11
CA TYR A 481 -5.75 -10.59 18.83
C TYR A 481 -6.85 -10.92 17.86
N GLU A 482 -7.86 -11.64 18.36
CA GLU A 482 -8.99 -12.10 17.57
C GLU A 482 -10.27 -12.21 18.39
N VAL A 483 -11.41 -12.46 17.73
CA VAL A 483 -12.71 -12.62 18.38
C VAL A 483 -12.71 -13.85 19.27
N ASN A 484 -13.09 -13.68 20.54
CA ASN A 484 -13.25 -14.76 21.50
C ASN A 484 -14.53 -15.55 21.22
N ASN A 485 -14.37 -16.81 20.85
CA ASN A 485 -15.47 -17.71 20.48
C ASN A 485 -16.51 -17.91 21.57
N ALA A 486 -16.16 -17.74 22.86
CA ALA A 486 -17.09 -17.87 24.00
C ALA A 486 -18.25 -16.85 23.94
N TYR A 487 -18.08 -15.75 23.21
CA TYR A 487 -19.09 -14.69 23.13
C TYR A 487 -19.87 -14.67 21.81
N ARG A 488 -19.50 -15.48 20.80
CA ARG A 488 -20.08 -15.45 19.44
C ARG A 488 -21.60 -15.59 19.45
N ASP A 489 -22.14 -16.60 20.14
CA ASP A 489 -23.58 -16.86 20.16
C ASP A 489 -24.38 -15.71 20.78
N LYS A 490 -23.86 -15.12 21.87
CA LYS A 490 -24.50 -14.00 22.53
C LYS A 490 -24.52 -12.74 21.69
N ILE A 491 -23.41 -12.46 20.99
CA ILE A 491 -23.28 -11.31 20.09
C ILE A 491 -24.15 -11.52 18.85
N ALA A 492 -24.16 -12.74 18.29
CA ALA A 492 -24.97 -13.10 17.13
C ALA A 492 -26.49 -12.95 17.41
N ALA A 493 -26.92 -13.28 18.63
CA ALA A 493 -28.32 -13.07 19.06
C ALA A 493 -28.72 -11.58 19.03
N GLY A 494 -27.77 -10.64 19.07
CA GLY A 494 -27.98 -9.21 18.90
C GLY A 494 -28.05 -8.72 17.46
N GLY A 495 -27.88 -9.64 16.49
CA GLY A 495 -28.01 -9.36 15.05
C GLY A 495 -26.71 -9.22 14.27
N LEU A 496 -25.54 -9.16 14.93
CA LEU A 496 -24.25 -9.19 14.23
C LEU A 496 -23.99 -10.60 13.72
N ARG A 497 -23.81 -10.76 12.40
CA ARG A 497 -23.52 -12.04 11.76
C ARG A 497 -22.01 -12.24 11.64
N PHE A 498 -21.54 -13.44 12.01
CA PHE A 498 -20.16 -13.89 11.76
C PHE A 498 -20.14 -14.60 10.40
N SER A 499 -19.98 -13.81 9.34
CA SER A 499 -20.21 -14.22 7.95
C SER A 499 -19.01 -14.85 7.25
N GLY A 500 -17.85 -14.90 7.91
CA GLY A 500 -16.67 -15.59 7.40
C GLY A 500 -15.79 -16.10 8.52
N THR A 501 -15.22 -17.29 8.31
CA THR A 501 -14.31 -17.94 9.29
C THR A 501 -13.12 -18.57 8.58
N SER A 502 -12.07 -18.89 9.36
CA SER A 502 -11.03 -19.82 8.90
C SER A 502 -11.65 -21.15 8.44
N PRO A 503 -10.98 -21.95 7.59
CA PRO A 503 -11.54 -23.22 7.08
C PRO A 503 -11.95 -24.24 8.15
N ASP A 504 -11.32 -24.19 9.33
CA ASP A 504 -11.68 -25.00 10.50
C ASP A 504 -12.84 -24.42 11.32
N GLY A 505 -13.33 -23.22 10.96
CA GLY A 505 -14.42 -22.51 11.64
C GLY A 505 -14.02 -21.83 12.96
N HIS A 506 -12.72 -21.89 13.32
CA HIS A 506 -12.28 -21.41 14.64
C HIS A 506 -12.08 -19.90 14.68
N LEU A 507 -11.37 -19.32 13.70
CA LEU A 507 -11.10 -17.87 13.65
C LEU A 507 -12.21 -17.13 12.92
N VAL A 508 -12.61 -15.97 13.46
CA VAL A 508 -13.57 -15.07 12.80
C VAL A 508 -12.83 -14.15 11.85
N GLU A 509 -13.16 -14.24 10.57
CA GLU A 509 -12.54 -13.45 9.51
C GLU A 509 -13.41 -12.27 9.06
N PHE A 510 -14.74 -12.43 9.11
CA PHE A 510 -15.69 -11.39 8.70
C PHE A 510 -16.89 -11.32 9.63
N VAL A 511 -17.35 -10.09 9.88
CA VAL A 511 -18.62 -9.79 10.54
C VAL A 511 -19.43 -8.83 9.67
N GLU A 512 -20.77 -8.92 9.77
CA GLU A 512 -21.65 -8.03 9.01
C GLU A 512 -23.02 -7.87 9.69
N LEU A 513 -23.74 -6.81 9.33
CA LEU A 513 -25.18 -6.77 9.47
C LEU A 513 -25.85 -7.17 8.15
N PRO A 514 -26.96 -7.93 8.19
CA PRO A 514 -27.73 -8.27 7.00
C PRO A 514 -28.16 -7.03 6.21
N ALA A 515 -28.22 -7.14 4.88
CA ALA A 515 -28.52 -6.02 3.99
C ALA A 515 -29.94 -5.42 4.14
N ASP A 516 -30.86 -6.18 4.73
CA ASP A 516 -32.21 -5.72 5.09
C ASP A 516 -32.24 -4.92 6.40
N ILE A 517 -31.18 -5.00 7.21
CA ILE A 517 -31.03 -4.25 8.47
C ILE A 517 -30.16 -3.01 8.24
N HIS A 518 -29.08 -3.14 7.46
CA HIS A 518 -28.13 -2.05 7.24
C HIS A 518 -27.62 -2.06 5.79
N PRO A 519 -27.51 -0.91 5.09
CA PRO A 519 -27.14 -0.87 3.67
C PRO A 519 -25.76 -1.46 3.37
N PHE A 520 -24.80 -1.27 4.28
CA PHE A 520 -23.47 -1.88 4.25
C PHE A 520 -22.78 -1.70 5.60
N PHE A 521 -22.63 -2.76 6.36
CA PHE A 521 -21.94 -2.76 7.65
C PHE A 521 -21.09 -4.03 7.72
N VAL A 522 -19.83 -3.92 7.33
CA VAL A 522 -18.93 -5.06 7.14
C VAL A 522 -17.63 -4.82 7.89
N GLY A 523 -17.17 -5.83 8.62
CA GLY A 523 -15.85 -5.88 9.23
C GLY A 523 -15.05 -7.07 8.73
N THR A 524 -13.74 -6.90 8.56
CA THR A 524 -12.79 -7.98 8.27
C THR A 524 -11.60 -7.93 9.22
N GLN A 525 -11.15 -9.11 9.68
CA GLN A 525 -9.94 -9.21 10.50
C GLN A 525 -8.67 -9.02 9.66
N ALA A 526 -8.78 -9.20 8.37
CA ALA A 526 -7.72 -9.03 7.40
C ALA A 526 -7.48 -7.56 7.01
N HIS A 527 -6.48 -7.37 6.15
CA HIS A 527 -6.07 -6.11 5.53
C HIS A 527 -6.28 -6.13 4.01
N PRO A 528 -7.53 -6.07 3.52
CA PRO A 528 -7.83 -6.15 2.09
C PRO A 528 -7.28 -4.95 1.29
N GLU A 529 -6.98 -3.82 1.94
CA GLU A 529 -6.30 -2.68 1.35
C GLU A 529 -4.97 -3.06 0.70
N LEU A 530 -4.26 -4.05 1.24
CA LEU A 530 -2.97 -4.51 0.74
C LEU A 530 -3.09 -5.27 -0.59
N LYS A 531 -4.28 -5.80 -0.92
CA LYS A 531 -4.57 -6.52 -2.17
C LYS A 531 -5.33 -5.66 -3.20
N SER A 532 -5.71 -4.44 -2.86
CA SER A 532 -6.39 -3.53 -3.79
C SER A 532 -5.41 -2.97 -4.84
N ARG A 533 -5.87 -2.90 -6.08
CA ARG A 533 -5.12 -2.36 -7.21
C ARG A 533 -5.94 -1.27 -7.91
N PRO A 534 -5.35 -0.23 -8.47
CA PRO A 534 -6.10 0.82 -9.18
C PRO A 534 -6.86 0.28 -10.39
N THR A 535 -6.31 -0.74 -11.04
CA THR A 535 -6.89 -1.43 -12.20
C THR A 535 -7.87 -2.54 -11.81
N ARG A 536 -7.75 -3.08 -10.60
CA ARG A 536 -8.55 -4.17 -10.03
C ARG A 536 -8.88 -3.86 -8.56
N PRO A 537 -9.82 -2.93 -8.32
CA PRO A 537 -10.21 -2.53 -6.96
C PRO A 537 -10.69 -3.71 -6.14
N HIS A 538 -10.31 -3.71 -4.86
CA HIS A 538 -10.74 -4.77 -3.95
C HIS A 538 -12.26 -4.73 -3.73
N PRO A 539 -12.97 -5.89 -3.73
CA PRO A 539 -14.44 -5.96 -3.67
C PRO A 539 -15.07 -5.19 -2.50
N LEU A 540 -14.52 -5.28 -1.29
CA LEU A 540 -15.07 -4.60 -0.12
C LEU A 540 -15.01 -3.08 -0.23
N PHE A 541 -13.93 -2.54 -0.79
CA PHE A 541 -13.81 -1.10 -1.03
C PHE A 541 -14.73 -0.63 -2.15
N SER A 542 -14.87 -1.44 -3.20
CA SER A 542 -15.82 -1.16 -4.28
C SER A 542 -17.26 -1.13 -3.76
N GLU A 543 -17.68 -2.11 -2.95
CA GLU A 543 -19.03 -2.16 -2.38
C GLU A 543 -19.29 -1.06 -1.35
N LEU A 544 -18.28 -0.66 -0.55
CA LEU A 544 -18.40 0.50 0.34
C LEU A 544 -18.73 1.76 -0.46
N ILE A 545 -18.01 2.01 -1.56
CA ILE A 545 -18.25 3.19 -2.41
C ILE A 545 -19.61 3.09 -3.12
N ALA A 546 -20.00 1.91 -3.59
CA ALA A 546 -21.34 1.69 -4.15
C ALA A 546 -22.45 1.98 -3.12
N ALA A 547 -22.26 1.54 -1.87
CA ALA A 547 -23.20 1.82 -0.78
C ALA A 547 -23.24 3.32 -0.43
N ALA A 548 -22.08 4.00 -0.39
CA ALA A 548 -21.99 5.44 -0.18
C ALA A 548 -22.74 6.23 -1.26
N LEU A 549 -22.62 5.84 -2.52
CA LEU A 549 -23.35 6.46 -3.63
C LEU A 549 -24.87 6.27 -3.47
N ARG A 550 -25.32 5.06 -3.08
CA ARG A 550 -26.75 4.79 -2.82
C ARG A 550 -27.27 5.60 -1.64
N TYR A 551 -26.51 5.67 -0.55
CA TYR A 551 -26.85 6.44 0.65
C TYR A 551 -27.04 7.92 0.32
N LYS A 552 -26.06 8.51 -0.37
CA LYS A 552 -26.12 9.90 -0.83
C LYS A 552 -27.32 10.20 -1.74
N LEU A 553 -27.67 9.27 -2.63
CA LEU A 553 -28.85 9.43 -3.49
C LEU A 553 -30.16 9.37 -2.69
N ALA A 554 -30.25 8.49 -1.70
CA ALA A 554 -31.43 8.39 -0.84
C ALA A 554 -31.66 9.66 0.01
N GLU A 555 -30.60 10.29 0.49
CA GLU A 555 -30.70 11.57 1.22
C GLU A 555 -31.07 12.76 0.33
N ARG A 556 -30.78 12.70 -0.98
CA ARG A 556 -31.12 13.77 -1.94
C ARG A 556 -32.54 13.67 -2.50
N LEU A 557 -33.17 12.49 -2.42
CA LEU A 557 -34.57 12.35 -2.83
C LEU A 557 -35.44 13.01 -1.78
N PRO A 558 -36.37 13.94 -2.15
CA PRO A 558 -37.38 14.42 -1.21
C PRO A 558 -38.14 13.19 -0.67
N VAL A 559 -38.23 13.05 0.64
CA VAL A 559 -39.16 12.12 1.24
C VAL A 559 -40.54 12.67 0.88
N ASP A 560 -41.21 12.04 -0.10
CA ASP A 560 -42.65 12.24 -0.28
C ASP A 560 -43.31 11.78 1.02
N ILE A 561 -43.63 12.73 1.89
CA ILE A 561 -44.45 12.50 3.06
C ILE A 561 -45.89 12.46 2.50
N PRO A 562 -46.53 11.30 2.42
CA PRO A 562 -47.97 11.26 2.07
C PRO A 562 -48.72 11.85 3.25
N GLY A 563 -49.24 13.08 3.14
CA GLY A 563 -50.14 13.58 4.16
C GLY A 563 -50.26 15.09 4.43
N GLU A 564 -49.73 15.99 3.60
CA GLU A 564 -49.98 17.42 3.80
C GLU A 564 -51.01 18.08 2.87
N GLU A 565 -51.69 17.34 1.98
CA GLU A 565 -52.74 17.92 1.11
C GLU A 565 -54.18 17.82 1.64
N GLU A 566 -54.45 17.29 2.84
CA GLU A 566 -55.82 17.13 3.35
C GLU A 566 -56.26 18.14 4.44
N LEU A 567 -55.44 19.16 4.77
CA LEU A 567 -55.82 20.14 5.81
C LEU A 567 -56.08 21.58 5.31
N ALA A 568 -56.06 21.81 3.99
CA ALA A 568 -56.34 23.15 3.43
C ALA A 568 -57.75 23.33 2.82
N GLY A 569 -58.70 22.45 3.10
CA GLY A 569 -59.99 22.44 2.42
C GLY A 569 -61.23 22.44 3.29
N THR A 570 -61.29 23.16 4.44
CA THR A 570 -62.57 23.44 5.12
C THR A 570 -62.49 24.71 5.99
N SER A 571 -62.59 25.87 5.37
CA SER A 571 -63.13 27.06 6.04
C SER A 571 -63.62 28.08 5.02
N GLU A 572 -64.74 27.79 4.39
CA GLU A 572 -65.60 28.84 3.87
C GLU A 572 -67.07 28.44 4.06
N ARG A 573 -67.77 29.42 4.66
CA ARG A 573 -69.22 29.65 4.77
C ARG A 573 -69.95 29.08 5.99
N VAL A 574 -70.12 29.97 6.91
CA VAL A 574 -71.54 30.34 7.34
C VAL A 574 -71.55 31.81 7.85
N SER A 575 -72.35 32.67 7.12
CA SER A 575 -72.95 33.98 7.42
C SER A 575 -72.11 35.10 7.93
#